data_2ccf180f3426fb9accb72931576599c5
#
_entry.id   2ccf180f3426fb9accb72931576599c5
#
_cell.length_a   1.000
_cell.length_b   1.000
_cell.length_c   1.000
_cell.angle_alpha   90.00
_cell.angle_beta   90.00
_cell.angle_gamma   90.00
#
_symmetry.space_group_name_H-M   'P 1'
#
loop_
_entity.id
_entity.type
_entity.pdbx_description
1 polymer ?
#
loop_
_entity_poly.entity_id
_entity_poly.type
_entity_poly.pdbx_seq_one_letter_code
_entity_poly.pdbx_strand_id
1 'polypeptide(L)'
;MMARQHNERMVDFMKNTVKLQGIYNEQKAIPAGELKPGMVTIWNFGYKEIIQSVELTKSGKSVKCSIICESGKETSRTMRIDRLVAIA
;
A
#
# COMPACT_ATOMS: atom_id res chain seq x y z
N MET A 1 6.25 -8.21 30.76
CA MET A 1 7.10 -8.44 29.59
C MET A 1 6.30 -8.85 28.38
N MET A 2 5.52 -9.92 28.49
CA MET A 2 4.68 -10.35 27.40
C MET A 2 3.69 -9.27 26.95
N ALA A 3 3.06 -8.62 27.90
CA ALA A 3 2.10 -7.55 27.61
C ALA A 3 2.78 -6.38 26.90
N ARG A 4 4.01 -6.09 27.27
CA ARG A 4 4.78 -5.01 26.65
C ARG A 4 5.03 -5.28 25.17
N GLN A 5 5.47 -6.50 24.84
CA GLN A 5 5.71 -6.89 23.46
C GLN A 5 4.42 -6.87 22.65
N HIS A 6 3.34 -7.31 23.25
CA HIS A 6 2.05 -7.28 22.60
C HIS A 6 1.62 -5.85 22.28
N ASN A 7 1.84 -4.93 23.22
CA ASN A 7 1.52 -3.52 23.01
C ASN A 7 2.35 -2.91 21.88
N GLU A 8 3.61 -3.29 21.78
CA GLU A 8 4.45 -2.81 20.71
C GLU A 8 3.92 -3.25 19.33
N ARG A 9 3.45 -4.49 19.23
CA ARG A 9 2.84 -4.97 17.99
C ARG A 9 1.61 -4.17 17.61
N MET A 10 0.77 -3.87 18.58
CA MET A 10 -0.43 -3.09 18.32
C MET A 10 -0.09 -1.68 17.87
N VAL A 11 0.91 -1.07 18.47
CA VAL A 11 1.37 0.25 18.07
C VAL A 11 1.88 0.21 16.63
N ASP A 12 2.67 -0.79 16.27
CA ASP A 12 3.18 -0.93 14.91
C ASP A 12 2.05 -1.13 13.91
N PHE A 13 1.08 -1.95 14.25
CA PHE A 13 -0.08 -2.17 13.41
C PHE A 13 -0.83 -0.86 13.14
N MET A 14 -1.02 -0.05 14.18
CA MET A 14 -1.74 1.21 14.06
C MET A 14 -0.96 2.25 13.25
N LYS A 15 0.37 2.15 13.21
CA LYS A 15 1.19 3.04 12.39
C LYS A 15 1.04 2.77 10.91
N ASN A 16 0.55 1.60 10.55
CA ASN A 16 0.41 1.17 9.17
C ASN A 16 -1.00 1.40 8.65
N THR A 17 -1.51 2.60 8.87
CA THR A 17 -2.79 3.02 8.33
C THR A 17 -2.62 4.37 7.64
N VAL A 18 -3.48 4.63 6.67
CA VAL A 18 -3.53 5.92 5.99
C VAL A 18 -4.98 6.37 5.88
N LYS A 19 -5.17 7.67 5.91
CA LYS A 19 -6.49 8.25 5.67
C LYS A 19 -6.53 8.75 4.24
N LEU A 20 -7.49 8.25 3.48
CA LEU A 20 -7.68 8.65 2.09
C LEU A 20 -8.76 9.70 1.99
N GLN A 21 -8.60 10.61 1.03
CA GLN A 21 -9.58 11.63 0.77
C GLN A 21 -10.87 10.99 0.28
N GLY A 22 -12.00 11.46 0.80
CA GLY A 22 -13.31 10.94 0.40
C GLY A 22 -13.70 9.61 1.03
N ILE A 23 -12.86 9.07 1.92
CA ILE A 23 -13.15 7.84 2.65
C ILE A 23 -13.14 8.14 4.14
N TYR A 24 -14.17 7.72 4.83
CA TYR A 24 -14.39 8.08 6.22
C TYR A 24 -13.37 7.47 7.17
N ASN A 25 -13.14 6.15 7.07
CA ASN A 25 -12.27 5.43 7.99
C ASN A 25 -10.85 5.34 7.47
N GLU A 26 -9.89 5.25 8.40
CA GLU A 26 -8.52 4.95 8.02
C GLU A 26 -8.44 3.55 7.41
N GLN A 27 -7.56 3.40 6.43
CA GLN A 27 -7.37 2.16 5.71
C GLN A 27 -6.07 1.49 6.14
N LYS A 28 -6.10 0.17 6.22
CA LYS A 28 -4.87 -0.59 6.43
C LYS A 28 -3.91 -0.33 5.27
N ALA A 29 -2.65 -0.12 5.59
CA ALA A 29 -1.64 0.19 4.58
C ALA A 29 -0.37 -0.60 4.84
N ILE A 30 0.40 -0.79 3.77
CA ILE A 30 1.72 -1.40 3.84
C ILE A 30 2.70 -0.54 3.04
N PRO A 31 4.01 -0.62 3.34
CA PRO A 31 5.01 0.06 2.51
C PRO A 31 4.95 -0.43 1.07
N ALA A 32 5.15 0.49 0.12
CA ALA A 32 5.10 0.14 -1.31
C ALA A 32 6.08 -0.97 -1.67
N GLY A 33 7.22 -1.05 -0.98
CA GLY A 33 8.20 -2.11 -1.22
C GLY A 33 7.70 -3.50 -0.87
N GLU A 34 6.59 -3.62 -0.15
CA GLU A 34 6.00 -4.90 0.22
C GLU A 34 4.81 -5.30 -0.65
N LEU A 35 4.47 -4.47 -1.63
CA LEU A 35 3.39 -4.81 -2.56
C LEU A 35 3.77 -6.02 -3.40
N LYS A 36 2.78 -6.85 -3.71
CA LYS A 36 2.97 -8.07 -4.49
C LYS A 36 1.88 -8.19 -5.55
N PRO A 37 2.16 -8.89 -6.66
CA PRO A 37 1.14 -9.14 -7.68
C PRO A 37 -0.11 -9.78 -7.07
N GLY A 38 -1.26 -9.33 -7.51
CA GLY A 38 -2.56 -9.79 -7.02
C GLY A 38 -3.13 -8.97 -5.89
N MET A 39 -2.33 -8.11 -5.25
CA MET A 39 -2.84 -7.23 -4.21
C MET A 39 -3.72 -6.13 -4.80
N VAL A 40 -4.74 -5.74 -4.05
CA VAL A 40 -5.63 -4.65 -4.43
C VAL A 40 -5.28 -3.43 -3.57
N THR A 41 -4.99 -2.33 -4.23
CA THR A 41 -4.70 -1.06 -3.56
C THR A 41 -5.92 -0.15 -3.60
N ILE A 42 -6.05 0.71 -2.60
CA ILE A 42 -7.16 1.65 -2.51
C ILE A 42 -6.59 3.07 -2.54
N TRP A 43 -7.22 3.93 -3.32
CA TRP A 43 -6.79 5.32 -3.50
C TRP A 43 -7.90 6.28 -3.07
N ASN A 44 -7.62 7.58 -3.18
CA ASN A 44 -8.59 8.60 -2.80
C ASN A 44 -9.94 8.34 -3.47
N PHE A 45 -11.01 8.61 -2.74
CA PHE A 45 -12.40 8.40 -3.19
C PHE A 45 -12.75 6.93 -3.43
N GLY A 46 -11.93 6.01 -2.91
CA GLY A 46 -12.24 4.58 -2.98
C GLY A 46 -11.88 3.89 -4.27
N TYR A 47 -11.16 4.55 -5.16
CA TYR A 47 -10.69 3.90 -6.39
C TYR A 47 -9.77 2.75 -6.05
N LYS A 48 -9.97 1.61 -6.72
CA LYS A 48 -9.16 0.41 -6.51
C LYS A 48 -8.36 0.08 -7.74
N GLU A 49 -7.18 -0.48 -7.50
CA GLU A 49 -6.29 -0.93 -8.56
C GLU A 49 -5.70 -2.26 -8.15
N ILE A 50 -5.45 -3.12 -9.12
CA ILE A 50 -4.85 -4.43 -8.88
C ILE A 50 -3.40 -4.38 -9.33
N ILE A 51 -2.50 -4.81 -8.46
CA ILE A 51 -1.08 -4.89 -8.76
C ILE A 51 -0.83 -6.07 -9.68
N GLN A 52 -0.25 -5.82 -10.85
CA GLN A 52 0.12 -6.86 -11.80
C GLN A 52 1.57 -7.28 -11.65
N SER A 53 2.46 -6.31 -11.44
CA SER A 53 3.87 -6.60 -11.23
C SER A 53 4.52 -5.49 -10.41
N VAL A 54 5.62 -5.82 -9.76
CA VAL A 54 6.38 -4.88 -8.94
C VAL A 54 7.86 -5.05 -9.26
N GLU A 55 8.53 -3.96 -9.63
CA GLU A 55 9.97 -3.98 -9.93
C GLU A 55 10.68 -2.94 -9.08
N LEU A 56 11.81 -3.33 -8.51
CA LEU A 56 12.66 -2.40 -7.80
C LEU A 56 13.41 -1.55 -8.82
N THR A 57 13.47 -0.24 -8.61
CA THR A 57 14.23 0.65 -9.49
C THR A 57 15.73 0.46 -9.28
N LYS A 58 16.54 0.99 -10.21
CA LYS A 58 18.00 0.85 -10.14
C LYS A 58 18.58 1.38 -8.82
N SER A 59 18.03 2.45 -8.31
CA SER A 59 18.51 3.03 -7.06
C SER A 59 18.16 2.19 -5.84
N GLY A 60 17.19 1.29 -5.96
CA GLY A 60 16.70 0.50 -4.84
C GLY A 60 15.84 1.29 -3.86
N LYS A 61 15.51 2.53 -4.18
CA LYS A 61 14.75 3.41 -3.28
C LYS A 61 13.28 3.51 -3.64
N SER A 62 12.89 2.99 -4.80
CA SER A 62 11.52 3.05 -5.29
C SER A 62 11.14 1.76 -5.95
N VAL A 63 9.86 1.54 -6.10
CA VAL A 63 9.31 0.42 -6.87
C VAL A 63 8.43 0.97 -7.98
N LYS A 64 8.48 0.30 -9.13
CA LYS A 64 7.59 0.58 -10.25
C LYS A 64 6.57 -0.54 -10.29
N CYS A 65 5.30 -0.19 -10.17
CA CYS A 65 4.21 -1.15 -10.18
C CYS A 65 3.42 -1.03 -11.47
N SER A 66 3.22 -2.14 -12.15
CA SER A 66 2.23 -2.20 -13.24
C SER A 66 0.89 -2.53 -12.60
N ILE A 67 -0.12 -1.77 -12.94
CA ILE A 67 -1.44 -1.89 -12.30
C ILE A 67 -2.54 -1.89 -13.35
N ILE A 68 -3.69 -2.46 -12.95
CA ILE A 68 -4.89 -2.40 -13.76
C ILE A 68 -6.00 -1.77 -12.93
N CYS A 69 -6.67 -0.78 -13.51
CA CYS A 69 -7.76 -0.07 -12.85
C CYS A 69 -9.07 -0.83 -13.00
N GLU A 70 -10.08 -0.43 -12.21
CA GLU A 70 -11.42 -1.04 -12.29
C GLU A 70 -12.00 -0.98 -13.69
N SER A 71 -11.68 0.06 -14.44
CA SER A 71 -12.14 0.20 -15.84
C SER A 71 -11.43 -0.73 -16.82
N GLY A 72 -10.43 -1.48 -16.35
CA GLY A 72 -9.62 -2.33 -17.19
C GLY A 72 -8.42 -1.63 -17.81
N LYS A 73 -8.24 -0.37 -17.56
CA LYS A 73 -7.09 0.39 -18.07
C LYS A 73 -5.82 -0.01 -17.35
N GLU A 74 -4.77 -0.28 -18.12
CA GLU A 74 -3.46 -0.58 -17.57
C GLU A 74 -2.63 0.69 -17.48
N THR A 75 -1.90 0.83 -16.36
CA THR A 75 -1.03 1.98 -16.14
C THR A 75 0.11 1.54 -15.22
N SER A 76 0.94 2.47 -14.81
CA SER A 76 2.02 2.19 -13.87
C SER A 76 2.15 3.33 -12.86
N ARG A 77 2.70 2.98 -11.70
CA ARG A 77 3.02 3.93 -10.65
C ARG A 77 4.42 3.66 -10.15
N THR A 78 5.18 4.72 -9.92
CA THR A 78 6.49 4.61 -9.27
C THR A 78 6.36 5.26 -7.90
N MET A 79 6.72 4.53 -6.86
CA MET A 79 6.58 4.99 -5.48
C MET A 79 7.83 4.65 -4.68
N ARG A 80 8.14 5.47 -3.69
CA ARG A 80 9.22 5.15 -2.78
C ARG A 80 8.86 3.89 -2.00
N ILE A 81 9.87 3.08 -1.69
CA ILE A 81 9.65 1.79 -1.01
C ILE A 81 9.00 1.95 0.36
N ASP A 82 9.20 3.08 1.02
CA ASP A 82 8.66 3.34 2.35
C ASP A 82 7.31 4.06 2.35
N ARG A 83 6.79 4.41 1.18
CA ARG A 83 5.48 5.05 1.11
C ARG A 83 4.39 4.08 1.51
N LEU A 84 3.52 4.50 2.42
CA LEU A 84 2.38 3.68 2.83
C LEU A 84 1.29 3.71 1.78
N VAL A 85 0.84 2.53 1.38
CA VAL A 85 -0.18 2.34 0.35
C VAL A 85 -1.34 1.57 0.96
N ALA A 86 -2.55 2.13 0.84
CA ALA A 86 -3.73 1.46 1.38
C ALA A 86 -4.05 0.19 0.59
N ILE A 87 -4.42 -0.86 1.29
CA ILE A 87 -4.76 -2.15 0.67
C ILE A 87 -6.15 -2.60 1.12
N ALA A 88 -6.82 -3.30 0.22
CA ALA A 88 -8.12 -3.87 0.49
C ALA A 88 -8.01 -5.21 1.21
#